data_35e652c35c76c332e64c3cb779b1e3e5
#
_entry.id   35e652c35c76c332e64c3cb779b1e3e5
#
_cell.length_a   1.000
_cell.length_b   1.000
_cell.length_c   1.000
_cell.angle_alpha   90.00
_cell.angle_beta   90.00
_cell.angle_gamma   90.00
#
_symmetry.space_group_name_H-M   'P 1'
#
loop_
_entity.id
_entity.type
_entity.pdbx_description
1 polymer ?
#
loop_
_entity_poly.entity_id
_entity_poly.type
_entity_poly.pdbx_seq_one_letter_code
_entity_poly.pdbx_strand_id
1 'polypeptide(L)'
;FKDFDLVAGYRGLDREIQRASILDYEYESSLFDKPIQTYFEKEDFVISSLIYAKDDQSLILESVKGLISDGVSGLAIKNIYYDELPEEVIKYANQMDFPIFMFDKKGSYYEDIVTEIYDKNKEKNSLKYQEAKIAILLKEDLDKSSVKNMAKDFNISFKDNVFCLCIKPKKYIDENSLADIVNILNKDLGSS
;
A
#
# COMPACT_ATOMS: atom_id res chain seq x y z
N PHE A 1 0.57 12.62 0.93
CA PHE A 1 0.02 13.28 2.14
C PHE A 1 0.82 14.55 2.43
N LYS A 2 0.16 15.71 2.41
CA LYS A 2 0.83 17.02 2.52
C LYS A 2 1.41 17.31 3.91
N ASP A 3 0.88 16.64 4.93
CA ASP A 3 1.15 16.93 6.34
C ASP A 3 2.01 15.83 7.00
N PHE A 4 2.68 15.01 6.20
CA PHE A 4 3.50 13.91 6.68
C PHE A 4 4.98 14.26 6.51
N ASP A 5 5.71 14.19 7.61
CA ASP A 5 7.16 14.33 7.64
C ASP A 5 7.80 12.93 7.58
N LEU A 6 8.61 12.69 6.56
CA LEU A 6 9.38 11.45 6.47
C LEU A 6 10.55 11.49 7.46
N VAL A 7 10.57 10.55 8.41
CA VAL A 7 11.61 10.48 9.45
C VAL A 7 12.62 9.36 9.23
N ALA A 8 12.27 8.33 8.46
CA ALA A 8 13.17 7.22 8.14
C ALA A 8 12.76 6.52 6.84
N GLY A 9 13.67 5.69 6.27
CA GLY A 9 13.37 4.77 5.18
C GLY A 9 13.19 5.43 3.82
N TYR A 10 13.91 6.50 3.51
CA TYR A 10 13.79 7.27 2.28
C TYR A 10 13.84 6.41 0.99
N ARG A 11 14.64 5.35 0.96
CA ARG A 11 14.78 4.50 -0.23
C ARG A 11 13.60 3.58 -0.49
N GLY A 12 12.70 3.44 0.47
CA GLY A 12 11.50 2.62 0.35
C GLY A 12 10.25 3.38 -0.07
N LEU A 13 10.37 4.63 -0.54
CA LEU A 13 9.23 5.46 -0.93
C LEU A 13 8.52 5.00 -2.20
N ASP A 14 9.12 4.10 -2.96
CA ASP A 14 8.56 3.48 -4.17
C ASP A 14 7.73 2.21 -3.89
N ARG A 15 7.61 1.80 -2.61
CA ARG A 15 6.79 0.65 -2.22
C ARG A 15 5.33 0.89 -2.55
N GLU A 16 4.68 -0.14 -3.09
CA GLU A 16 3.24 -0.09 -3.33
C GLU A 16 2.44 -0.19 -2.04
N ILE A 17 1.30 0.50 -2.00
CA ILE A 17 0.35 0.46 -0.90
C ILE A 17 -0.98 -0.05 -1.46
N GLN A 18 -1.46 -1.17 -0.92
CA GLN A 18 -2.74 -1.76 -1.32
C GLN A 18 -3.87 -1.41 -0.37
N ARG A 19 -3.56 -1.24 0.91
CA ARG A 19 -4.55 -1.02 1.95
C ARG A 19 -3.96 -0.18 3.07
N ALA A 20 -4.78 0.59 3.76
CA ALA A 20 -4.43 1.18 5.05
C ALA A 20 -4.96 0.32 6.20
N SER A 21 -4.14 0.15 7.22
CA SER A 21 -4.45 -0.60 8.44
C SER A 21 -4.09 0.21 9.67
N ILE A 22 -4.76 -0.01 10.78
CA ILE A 22 -4.52 0.72 12.04
C ILE A 22 -3.86 -0.23 13.02
N LEU A 23 -2.75 0.20 13.60
CA LEU A 23 -2.05 -0.48 14.70
C LEU A 23 -2.37 0.26 16.00
N ASP A 24 -3.13 -0.36 16.89
CA ASP A 24 -3.55 0.27 18.13
C ASP A 24 -3.03 -0.49 19.36
N TYR A 25 -3.34 -1.76 19.51
CA TYR A 25 -3.01 -2.56 20.70
C TYR A 25 -2.37 -3.92 20.40
N GLU A 26 -2.07 -4.22 19.16
CA GLU A 26 -1.57 -5.53 18.73
C GLU A 26 -0.23 -5.91 19.39
N TYR A 27 0.54 -4.93 19.86
CA TYR A 27 1.78 -5.13 20.60
C TYR A 27 1.64 -4.94 22.11
N GLU A 28 0.42 -4.83 22.64
CA GLU A 28 0.16 -4.75 24.08
C GLU A 28 0.23 -6.15 24.71
N SER A 29 1.39 -6.50 25.25
CA SER A 29 1.64 -7.84 25.81
C SER A 29 0.70 -8.24 26.95
N SER A 30 0.11 -7.26 27.66
CA SER A 30 -0.83 -7.50 28.76
C SER A 30 -2.19 -8.03 28.30
N LEU A 31 -2.52 -7.87 27.00
CA LEU A 31 -3.80 -8.29 26.45
C LEU A 31 -3.77 -9.71 25.84
N PHE A 32 -2.59 -10.30 25.64
CA PHE A 32 -2.45 -11.56 24.93
C PHE A 32 -1.50 -12.52 25.64
N ASP A 33 -1.96 -13.74 25.91
CA ASP A 33 -1.15 -14.83 26.49
C ASP A 33 -0.19 -15.47 25.48
N LYS A 34 -0.16 -15.02 24.23
CA LYS A 34 0.64 -15.58 23.13
C LYS A 34 1.36 -14.47 22.37
N PRO A 35 2.51 -14.81 21.74
CA PRO A 35 3.15 -13.86 20.83
C PRO A 35 2.14 -13.42 19.76
N ILE A 36 2.09 -12.14 19.56
CA ILE A 36 1.10 -11.44 18.73
C ILE A 36 1.23 -11.95 17.30
N GLN A 37 0.16 -12.54 16.79
CA GLN A 37 0.00 -12.68 15.35
C GLN A 37 -0.48 -11.33 14.84
N THR A 38 0.42 -10.62 14.18
CA THR A 38 0.05 -9.40 13.48
C THR A 38 -0.87 -9.77 12.33
N TYR A 39 -2.00 -9.05 12.22
CA TYR A 39 -2.96 -9.24 11.13
C TYR A 39 -2.67 -8.32 9.95
N PHE A 40 -1.43 -7.80 9.87
CA PHE A 40 -1.02 -6.95 8.77
C PHE A 40 -0.60 -7.81 7.59
N GLU A 41 -1.00 -7.37 6.42
CA GLU A 41 -0.70 -8.06 5.16
C GLU A 41 0.40 -7.32 4.40
N LYS A 42 1.01 -8.05 3.49
CA LYS A 42 1.97 -7.46 2.56
C LYS A 42 1.33 -6.26 1.84
N GLU A 43 2.10 -5.18 1.71
CA GLU A 43 1.68 -3.94 1.05
C GLU A 43 0.62 -3.14 1.83
N ASP A 44 0.38 -3.45 3.11
CA ASP A 44 -0.36 -2.56 4.00
C ASP A 44 0.45 -1.28 4.27
N PHE A 45 -0.25 -0.17 4.45
CA PHE A 45 0.28 1.04 5.05
C PHE A 45 -0.33 1.20 6.44
N VAL A 46 0.49 1.12 7.45
CA VAL A 46 0.03 1.08 8.84
C VAL A 46 0.01 2.48 9.44
N ILE A 47 -1.05 2.80 10.18
CA ILE A 47 -1.24 4.07 10.88
C ILE A 47 -1.33 3.77 12.36
N SER A 48 -0.62 4.55 13.21
CA SER A 48 -0.62 4.35 14.67
C SER A 48 -0.37 5.64 15.42
N SER A 49 -0.74 5.68 16.68
CA SER A 49 -0.23 6.65 17.67
C SER A 49 0.87 6.05 18.56
N LEU A 50 1.16 4.76 18.40
CA LEU A 50 2.07 3.98 19.25
C LEU A 50 1.68 4.03 20.74
N ILE A 51 0.40 4.08 21.05
CA ILE A 51 -0.10 4.19 22.42
C ILE A 51 0.37 3.03 23.30
N TYR A 52 0.47 1.83 22.74
CA TYR A 52 0.94 0.62 23.44
C TYR A 52 2.39 0.71 23.92
N ALA A 53 3.20 1.56 23.27
CA ALA A 53 4.61 1.77 23.62
C ALA A 53 4.83 2.97 24.53
N LYS A 54 3.77 3.60 25.03
CA LYS A 54 3.84 4.82 25.84
C LYS A 54 4.73 4.68 27.08
N ASP A 55 4.66 3.54 27.75
CA ASP A 55 5.41 3.26 28.97
C ASP A 55 6.71 2.45 28.72
N ASP A 56 6.86 1.87 27.53
CA ASP A 56 8.04 1.11 27.12
C ASP A 56 8.36 1.35 25.64
N GLN A 57 9.27 2.28 25.37
CA GLN A 57 9.65 2.64 24.00
C GLN A 57 10.40 1.52 23.24
N SER A 58 10.91 0.48 23.94
CA SER A 58 11.54 -0.66 23.27
C SER A 58 10.57 -1.41 22.36
N LEU A 59 9.27 -1.38 22.68
CA LEU A 59 8.19 -1.96 21.88
C LEU A 59 8.05 -1.32 20.49
N ILE A 60 8.52 -0.08 20.32
CA ILE A 60 8.49 0.58 19.00
C ILE A 60 9.40 -0.15 18.01
N LEU A 61 10.61 -0.48 18.44
CA LEU A 61 11.56 -1.22 17.59
C LEU A 61 11.03 -2.63 17.29
N GLU A 62 10.45 -3.29 18.27
CA GLU A 62 9.87 -4.62 18.11
C GLU A 62 8.72 -4.60 17.10
N SER A 63 7.79 -3.65 17.22
CA SER A 63 6.70 -3.51 16.27
C SER A 63 7.18 -3.18 14.86
N VAL A 64 8.15 -2.29 14.71
CA VAL A 64 8.72 -1.98 13.38
C VAL A 64 9.37 -3.22 12.75
N LYS A 65 10.07 -4.04 13.53
CA LYS A 65 10.60 -5.33 13.04
C LYS A 65 9.49 -6.27 12.59
N GLY A 66 8.42 -6.37 13.37
CA GLY A 66 7.24 -7.17 13.02
C GLY A 66 6.59 -6.71 11.71
N LEU A 67 6.29 -5.42 11.58
CA LEU A 67 5.69 -4.84 10.38
C LEU A 67 6.55 -5.09 9.13
N ILE A 68 7.86 -4.95 9.25
CA ILE A 68 8.80 -5.24 8.15
C ILE A 68 8.75 -6.73 7.78
N SER A 69 8.71 -7.61 8.78
CA SER A 69 8.63 -9.07 8.56
C SER A 69 7.35 -9.48 7.84
N ASP A 70 6.24 -8.79 8.12
CA ASP A 70 4.94 -9.02 7.48
C ASP A 70 4.85 -8.43 6.06
N GLY A 71 5.88 -7.68 5.64
CA GLY A 71 5.93 -7.07 4.31
C GLY A 71 5.11 -5.78 4.18
N VAL A 72 4.83 -5.12 5.30
CA VAL A 72 4.17 -3.82 5.35
C VAL A 72 4.98 -2.78 4.57
N SER A 73 4.30 -1.90 3.85
CA SER A 73 4.94 -0.91 2.97
C SER A 73 5.45 0.33 3.70
N GLY A 74 4.86 0.68 4.83
CA GLY A 74 5.29 1.83 5.61
C GLY A 74 4.43 2.06 6.84
N LEU A 75 4.91 2.93 7.73
CA LEU A 75 4.27 3.29 8.99
C LEU A 75 4.09 4.80 9.07
N ALA A 76 2.88 5.25 9.38
CA ALA A 76 2.58 6.65 9.70
C ALA A 76 2.22 6.78 11.18
N ILE A 77 2.92 7.65 11.88
CA ILE A 77 2.78 7.85 13.33
C ILE A 77 2.17 9.22 13.59
N LYS A 78 1.01 9.23 14.26
CA LYS A 78 0.43 10.46 14.76
C LYS A 78 1.16 10.90 16.04
N ASN A 79 1.75 12.08 16.06
CA ASN A 79 2.58 12.58 17.16
C ASN A 79 1.77 12.99 18.41
N ILE A 80 1.01 12.03 18.97
CA ILE A 80 0.25 12.24 20.20
C ILE A 80 1.13 12.07 21.44
N TYR A 81 1.99 11.05 21.40
CA TYR A 81 2.83 10.64 22.54
C TYR A 81 4.32 10.86 22.30
N TYR A 82 4.74 11.04 21.06
CA TYR A 82 6.14 11.15 20.68
C TYR A 82 6.33 12.35 19.74
N ASP A 83 7.26 13.21 20.08
CA ASP A 83 7.73 14.29 19.19
C ASP A 83 8.86 13.76 18.28
N GLU A 84 9.64 12.78 18.77
CA GLU A 84 10.74 12.14 18.04
C GLU A 84 10.74 10.63 18.33
N LEU A 85 11.26 9.85 17.39
CA LEU A 85 11.45 8.41 17.57
C LEU A 85 12.83 8.08 18.13
N PRO A 86 12.99 6.95 18.86
CA PRO A 86 14.27 6.46 19.29
C PRO A 86 15.25 6.29 18.11
N GLU A 87 16.50 6.69 18.31
CA GLU A 87 17.53 6.65 17.25
C GLU A 87 17.72 5.25 16.66
N GLU A 88 17.60 4.22 17.48
CA GLU A 88 17.70 2.82 17.06
C GLU A 88 16.58 2.41 16.09
N VAL A 89 15.37 2.94 16.27
CA VAL A 89 14.22 2.72 15.36
C VAL A 89 14.52 3.36 14.01
N ILE A 90 14.97 4.61 14.00
CA ILE A 90 15.34 5.35 12.80
C ILE A 90 16.47 4.63 12.04
N LYS A 91 17.51 4.21 12.74
CA LYS A 91 18.63 3.45 12.15
C LYS A 91 18.16 2.15 11.51
N TYR A 92 17.34 1.38 12.23
CA TYR A 92 16.83 0.11 11.72
C TYR A 92 15.94 0.29 10.52
N ALA A 93 15.00 1.24 10.57
CA ALA A 93 14.12 1.55 9.44
C ALA A 93 14.90 2.00 8.20
N ASN A 94 15.95 2.82 8.36
CA ASN A 94 16.84 3.21 7.27
C ASN A 94 17.62 2.03 6.68
N GLN A 95 18.09 1.09 7.50
CA GLN A 95 18.78 -0.12 7.04
C GLN A 95 17.88 -1.04 6.23
N MET A 96 16.60 -1.07 6.58
CA MET A 96 15.59 -1.92 5.93
C MET A 96 14.83 -1.21 4.82
N ASP A 97 15.20 0.04 4.51
CA ASP A 97 14.49 0.89 3.55
C ASP A 97 12.97 0.92 3.84
N PHE A 98 12.60 1.01 5.13
CA PHE A 98 11.23 1.01 5.61
C PHE A 98 10.76 2.44 5.93
N PRO A 99 9.84 3.01 5.13
CA PRO A 99 9.37 4.38 5.33
C PRO A 99 8.60 4.54 6.63
N ILE A 100 9.06 5.48 7.47
CA ILE A 100 8.32 5.92 8.64
C ILE A 100 8.04 7.41 8.50
N PHE A 101 6.77 7.76 8.65
CA PHE A 101 6.28 9.13 8.62
C PHE A 101 5.77 9.53 10.00
N MET A 102 5.88 10.81 10.30
CA MET A 102 5.20 11.43 11.43
C MET A 102 4.26 12.53 10.94
N PHE A 103 3.11 12.72 11.60
CA PHE A 103 2.17 13.78 11.30
C PHE A 103 1.56 14.37 12.56
N ASP A 104 1.17 15.64 12.48
CA ASP A 104 0.71 16.41 13.63
C ASP A 104 -0.59 15.84 14.21
N LYS A 105 -0.71 15.86 15.55
CA LYS A 105 -1.93 15.46 16.30
C LYS A 105 -3.18 16.24 15.91
N LYS A 106 -3.02 17.47 15.40
CA LYS A 106 -4.10 18.30 14.87
C LYS A 106 -4.28 18.16 13.36
N GLY A 107 -3.42 17.36 12.70
CA GLY A 107 -3.49 17.07 11.27
C GLY A 107 -4.59 16.08 10.91
N SER A 108 -4.36 15.34 9.85
CA SER A 108 -5.34 14.39 9.28
C SER A 108 -5.88 13.41 10.32
N TYR A 109 -7.14 13.05 10.20
CA TYR A 109 -7.73 11.94 10.93
C TYR A 109 -7.37 10.61 10.27
N TYR A 110 -7.38 9.52 11.02
CA TYR A 110 -7.09 8.18 10.48
C TYR A 110 -8.04 7.81 9.35
N GLU A 111 -9.31 8.16 9.52
CA GLU A 111 -10.38 7.93 8.54
C GLU A 111 -10.08 8.62 7.21
N ASP A 112 -9.54 9.84 7.25
CA ASP A 112 -9.18 10.60 6.05
C ASP A 112 -8.05 9.90 5.28
N ILE A 113 -7.03 9.42 6.01
CA ILE A 113 -5.89 8.70 5.43
C ILE A 113 -6.34 7.39 4.80
N VAL A 114 -7.16 6.61 5.53
CA VAL A 114 -7.72 5.34 5.04
C VAL A 114 -8.54 5.57 3.77
N THR A 115 -9.40 6.60 3.80
CA THR A 115 -10.25 6.95 2.65
C THR A 115 -9.42 7.40 1.45
N GLU A 116 -8.40 8.25 1.67
CA GLU A 116 -7.53 8.72 0.58
C GLU A 116 -6.77 7.55 -0.08
N ILE A 117 -6.23 6.62 0.70
CA ILE A 117 -5.55 5.42 0.17
C ILE A 117 -6.53 4.57 -0.62
N TYR A 118 -7.73 4.34 -0.07
CA TYR A 118 -8.78 3.56 -0.75
C TYR A 118 -9.18 4.19 -2.07
N ASP A 119 -9.46 5.49 -2.09
CA ASP A 119 -9.90 6.20 -3.30
C ASP A 119 -8.81 6.22 -4.37
N LYS A 120 -7.54 6.45 -3.98
CA LYS A 120 -6.41 6.39 -4.92
C LYS A 120 -6.23 5.01 -5.53
N ASN A 121 -6.36 3.95 -4.72
CA ASN A 121 -6.27 2.59 -5.24
C ASN A 121 -7.45 2.25 -6.16
N LYS A 122 -8.66 2.67 -5.80
CA LYS A 122 -9.84 2.53 -6.64
C LYS A 122 -9.69 3.27 -7.96
N GLU A 123 -9.18 4.50 -7.94
CA GLU A 123 -8.91 5.30 -9.13
C GLU A 123 -7.82 4.64 -10.00
N LYS A 124 -6.71 4.19 -9.39
CA LYS A 124 -5.62 3.45 -10.06
C LYS A 124 -6.15 2.21 -10.78
N ASN A 125 -7.08 1.49 -10.17
CA ASN A 125 -7.68 0.27 -10.71
C ASN A 125 -8.91 0.53 -11.61
N SER A 126 -9.30 1.78 -11.79
CA SER A 126 -10.46 2.12 -12.62
C SER A 126 -10.21 1.84 -14.09
N LEU A 127 -11.27 1.41 -14.82
CA LEU A 127 -11.23 1.18 -16.26
C LEU A 127 -10.72 2.42 -17.02
N LYS A 128 -11.15 3.62 -16.62
CA LYS A 128 -10.72 4.89 -17.25
C LYS A 128 -9.21 5.11 -17.14
N TYR A 129 -8.62 4.76 -15.99
CA TYR A 129 -7.19 4.86 -15.81
C TYR A 129 -6.44 3.85 -16.70
N GLN A 130 -6.95 2.63 -16.80
CA GLN A 130 -6.42 1.60 -17.69
C GLN A 130 -6.53 2.01 -19.16
N GLU A 131 -7.69 2.54 -19.58
CA GLU A 131 -7.91 3.04 -20.94
C GLU A 131 -6.97 4.19 -21.30
N ALA A 132 -6.76 5.14 -20.40
CA ALA A 132 -5.81 6.25 -20.61
C ALA A 132 -4.37 5.74 -20.79
N LYS A 133 -3.93 4.78 -19.98
CA LYS A 133 -2.60 4.15 -20.13
C LYS A 133 -2.46 3.38 -21.42
N ILE A 134 -3.48 2.63 -21.84
CA ILE A 134 -3.48 1.95 -23.15
C ILE A 134 -3.39 2.97 -24.27
N ALA A 135 -4.10 4.08 -24.18
CA ALA A 135 -4.06 5.14 -25.17
C ALA A 135 -2.64 5.76 -25.30
N ILE A 136 -1.90 5.92 -24.20
CA ILE A 136 -0.51 6.38 -24.20
C ILE A 136 0.38 5.35 -24.89
N LEU A 137 0.27 4.07 -24.53
CA LEU A 137 1.05 2.96 -25.14
C LEU A 137 0.85 2.87 -26.65
N LEU A 138 -0.34 3.23 -27.14
CA LEU A 138 -0.67 3.17 -28.58
C LEU A 138 -0.27 4.43 -29.35
N LYS A 139 -0.07 5.56 -28.70
CA LYS A 139 0.15 6.87 -29.35
C LYS A 139 1.58 7.37 -29.25
N GLU A 140 2.32 6.96 -28.24
CA GLU A 140 3.67 7.47 -27.97
C GLU A 140 4.73 6.42 -28.35
N ASP A 141 5.84 6.91 -28.89
CA ASP A 141 7.03 6.06 -29.20
C ASP A 141 7.82 5.91 -27.89
N LEU A 142 7.38 4.99 -27.04
CA LEU A 142 7.95 4.76 -25.72
C LEU A 142 9.14 3.81 -25.80
N ASP A 143 10.15 4.07 -24.97
CA ASP A 143 11.24 3.13 -24.80
C ASP A 143 10.77 1.82 -24.14
N LYS A 144 11.53 0.73 -24.38
CA LYS A 144 11.19 -0.61 -23.91
C LYS A 144 11.03 -0.72 -22.39
N SER A 145 11.75 0.11 -21.63
CA SER A 145 11.68 0.14 -20.15
C SER A 145 10.36 0.75 -19.70
N SER A 146 9.96 1.86 -20.31
CA SER A 146 8.68 2.53 -20.03
C SER A 146 7.49 1.64 -20.36
N VAL A 147 7.52 0.96 -21.52
CA VAL A 147 6.48 -0.03 -21.88
C VAL A 147 6.39 -1.15 -20.85
N LYS A 148 7.53 -1.71 -20.42
CA LYS A 148 7.56 -2.80 -19.42
C LYS A 148 7.02 -2.35 -18.06
N ASN A 149 7.35 -1.13 -17.61
CA ASN A 149 6.84 -0.58 -16.35
C ASN A 149 5.35 -0.34 -16.42
N MET A 150 4.85 0.26 -17.51
CA MET A 150 3.41 0.46 -17.68
C MET A 150 2.64 -0.86 -17.78
N ALA A 151 3.20 -1.88 -18.40
CA ALA A 151 2.59 -3.21 -18.47
C ALA A 151 2.45 -3.84 -17.06
N LYS A 152 3.45 -3.68 -16.20
CA LYS A 152 3.39 -4.14 -14.80
C LYS A 152 2.33 -3.42 -13.98
N ASP A 153 2.03 -2.16 -14.29
CA ASP A 153 0.94 -1.42 -13.65
C ASP A 153 -0.46 -1.98 -13.98
N PHE A 154 -0.61 -2.64 -15.13
CA PHE A 154 -1.84 -3.35 -15.48
C PHE A 154 -1.95 -4.72 -14.81
N ASN A 155 -0.82 -5.39 -14.65
CA ASN A 155 -0.74 -6.69 -14.00
C ASN A 155 0.68 -6.95 -13.51
N ILE A 156 0.87 -7.06 -12.20
CA ILE A 156 2.16 -7.36 -11.56
C ILE A 156 2.77 -8.66 -12.11
N SER A 157 1.91 -9.61 -12.51
CA SER A 157 2.31 -10.89 -13.09
C SER A 157 2.55 -10.85 -14.60
N PHE A 158 2.67 -9.64 -15.20
CA PHE A 158 2.86 -9.49 -16.64
C PHE A 158 4.13 -10.20 -17.08
N LYS A 159 3.97 -11.16 -17.98
CA LYS A 159 5.07 -11.97 -18.52
C LYS A 159 5.54 -11.40 -19.85
N ASP A 160 6.76 -11.73 -20.26
CA ASP A 160 7.32 -11.27 -21.54
C ASP A 160 6.54 -11.82 -22.76
N ASN A 161 5.82 -12.92 -22.59
CA ASN A 161 4.94 -13.49 -23.60
C ASN A 161 3.50 -13.38 -23.12
N VAL A 162 2.70 -12.59 -23.81
CA VAL A 162 1.29 -12.37 -23.55
C VAL A 162 0.47 -12.59 -24.82
N PHE A 163 -0.77 -13.01 -24.65
CA PHE A 163 -1.75 -12.97 -25.74
C PHE A 163 -2.81 -11.94 -25.42
N CYS A 164 -3.35 -11.31 -26.45
CA CYS A 164 -4.44 -10.35 -26.30
C CYS A 164 -5.74 -10.99 -26.79
N LEU A 165 -6.76 -10.97 -25.92
CA LEU A 165 -8.10 -11.39 -26.27
C LEU A 165 -8.97 -10.15 -26.44
N CYS A 166 -9.46 -9.90 -27.66
CA CYS A 166 -10.38 -8.81 -27.94
C CYS A 166 -11.82 -9.38 -28.08
N ILE A 167 -12.70 -8.96 -27.17
CA ILE A 167 -14.11 -9.36 -27.19
C ILE A 167 -14.94 -8.16 -27.62
N LYS A 168 -15.65 -8.27 -28.74
CA LYS A 168 -16.57 -7.23 -29.21
C LYS A 168 -18.02 -7.69 -28.97
N PRO A 169 -18.75 -7.01 -28.08
CA PRO A 169 -20.17 -7.34 -27.88
C PRO A 169 -20.99 -7.00 -29.10
N LYS A 170 -22.00 -7.81 -29.39
CA LYS A 170 -22.95 -7.56 -30.51
C LYS A 170 -23.99 -6.47 -30.21
N LYS A 171 -24.17 -6.15 -28.93
CA LYS A 171 -25.10 -5.12 -28.44
C LYS A 171 -24.40 -4.23 -27.45
N TYR A 172 -24.92 -3.01 -27.25
CA TYR A 172 -24.43 -2.11 -26.19
C TYR A 172 -24.46 -2.81 -24.83
N ILE A 173 -23.38 -2.72 -24.09
CA ILE A 173 -23.25 -3.23 -22.73
C ILE A 173 -22.98 -2.00 -21.85
N ASP A 174 -23.72 -1.86 -20.76
CA ASP A 174 -23.46 -0.85 -19.74
C ASP A 174 -22.18 -1.15 -18.93
N GLU A 175 -21.67 -0.13 -18.22
CA GLU A 175 -20.39 -0.22 -17.48
C GLU A 175 -20.39 -1.32 -16.39
N ASN A 176 -21.54 -1.57 -15.74
CA ASN A 176 -21.66 -2.60 -14.71
C ASN A 176 -21.57 -4.00 -15.31
N SER A 177 -22.28 -4.23 -16.40
CA SER A 177 -22.23 -5.50 -17.14
C SER A 177 -20.85 -5.78 -17.72
N LEU A 178 -20.12 -4.72 -18.14
CA LEU A 178 -18.75 -4.85 -18.59
C LEU A 178 -17.80 -5.24 -17.44
N ALA A 179 -17.96 -4.63 -16.28
CA ALA A 179 -17.17 -4.97 -15.08
C ALA A 179 -17.40 -6.42 -14.64
N ASP A 180 -18.63 -6.90 -14.70
CA ASP A 180 -18.97 -8.30 -14.39
C ASP A 180 -18.29 -9.28 -15.36
N ILE A 181 -18.28 -8.97 -16.65
CA ILE A 181 -17.60 -9.79 -17.68
C ILE A 181 -16.09 -9.83 -17.40
N VAL A 182 -15.47 -8.69 -17.09
CA VAL A 182 -14.03 -8.61 -16.76
C VAL A 182 -13.71 -9.44 -15.52
N ASN A 183 -14.55 -9.36 -14.48
CA ASN A 183 -14.37 -10.14 -13.25
C ASN A 183 -14.48 -11.65 -13.50
N ILE A 184 -15.42 -12.08 -14.32
CA ILE A 184 -15.56 -13.51 -14.71
C ILE A 184 -14.32 -13.97 -15.46
N LEU A 185 -13.87 -13.20 -16.46
CA LEU A 185 -12.68 -13.55 -17.24
C LEU A 185 -11.41 -13.63 -16.38
N ASN A 186 -11.23 -12.68 -15.46
CA ASN A 186 -10.07 -12.68 -14.56
C ASN A 186 -10.09 -13.89 -13.61
N LYS A 187 -11.28 -14.30 -13.14
CA LYS A 187 -11.43 -15.47 -12.26
C LYS A 187 -11.10 -16.77 -12.99
N ASP A 188 -11.54 -16.90 -14.23
CA ASP A 188 -11.34 -18.12 -15.02
C ASP A 188 -9.92 -18.22 -15.59
N LEU A 189 -9.28 -17.07 -15.93
CA LEU A 189 -7.90 -17.04 -16.44
C LEU A 189 -6.84 -17.02 -15.33
N GLY A 190 -7.19 -16.59 -14.11
CA GLY A 190 -6.27 -16.55 -12.96
C GLY A 190 -6.12 -17.88 -12.21
N SER A 191 -6.92 -18.89 -12.57
CA SER A 191 -6.91 -20.23 -11.95
C SER A 191 -6.06 -21.26 -12.71
N SER A 192 -5.19 -20.82 -13.63
CA SER A 192 -4.34 -21.71 -14.46
C SER A 192 -2.87 -21.59 -14.12
#